data_7440b63deae92616b6d12b647dd2e59d
#
_entry.id   7440b63deae92616b6d12b647dd2e59d
#
_cell.length_a   1.000
_cell.length_b   1.000
_cell.length_c   1.000
_cell.angle_alpha   90.00
_cell.angle_beta   90.00
_cell.angle_gamma   90.00
#
_symmetry.space_group_name_H-M   'P 1'
#
loop_
_entity.id
_entity.type
_entity.pdbx_description
1 polymer ?
#
loop_
_entity_poly.entity_id
_entity_poly.type
_entity_poly.pdbx_seq_one_letter_code
_entity_poly.pdbx_strand_id
1 'polypeptide(L)'
;DGFLDGDEDADQDGLTNLDELFIHKTDPMDADTDGDTLLDGDEVTLKTNPSVADTDGDGVLDGDEDADSDGLTNADELYKYATNPLAADTDGDKLSDRVELLVLSTNPLSKDTDKDGLLDGDEDADQDGLTNLVELYIHKTDPNNPDTDGDGINDGDEVAAGTDPNIFPT
;
A
#
# COMPACT_ATOMS: atom_id res chain seq x y z
N ASP A 1 22.81 -15.27 -27.03
CA ASP A 1 22.90 -14.87 -25.65
C ASP A 1 23.39 -15.99 -24.73
N GLY A 2 23.08 -17.25 -24.94
CA GLY A 2 23.58 -18.42 -24.18
C GLY A 2 22.52 -19.11 -23.34
N PHE A 3 21.29 -18.64 -23.37
CA PHE A 3 20.14 -19.35 -22.83
C PHE A 3 19.54 -20.31 -23.85
N LEU A 4 18.79 -21.31 -23.39
CA LEU A 4 17.92 -22.12 -24.24
C LEU A 4 16.60 -21.35 -24.43
N ASP A 5 15.98 -21.48 -25.60
CA ASP A 5 14.71 -20.79 -25.92
C ASP A 5 13.61 -20.95 -24.84
N GLY A 6 13.64 -22.05 -24.10
CA GLY A 6 12.69 -22.29 -23.00
C GLY A 6 13.04 -21.61 -21.69
N ASP A 7 14.31 -21.27 -21.46
CA ASP A 7 14.79 -20.56 -20.26
C ASP A 7 14.78 -19.04 -20.47
N GLU A 8 14.30 -18.57 -21.63
CA GLU A 8 14.05 -17.15 -21.91
C GLU A 8 12.71 -16.71 -21.31
N ASP A 9 12.60 -15.44 -21.03
CA ASP A 9 11.40 -14.71 -20.63
C ASP A 9 11.13 -13.72 -21.78
N ALA A 10 10.19 -14.08 -22.63
CA ALA A 10 10.05 -13.40 -23.92
C ALA A 10 9.25 -12.09 -23.83
N ASP A 11 8.31 -11.98 -22.91
CA ASP A 11 7.47 -10.80 -22.66
C ASP A 11 7.86 -10.02 -21.39
N GLN A 12 8.80 -10.56 -20.60
CA GLN A 12 9.42 -9.93 -19.44
C GLN A 12 8.46 -9.77 -18.25
N ASP A 13 7.62 -10.76 -18.04
CA ASP A 13 6.69 -10.82 -16.92
C ASP A 13 7.26 -11.47 -15.64
N GLY A 14 8.48 -12.03 -15.75
CA GLY A 14 9.16 -12.70 -14.63
C GLY A 14 9.04 -14.23 -14.65
N LEU A 15 8.28 -14.82 -15.56
CA LEU A 15 8.21 -16.26 -15.81
C LEU A 15 9.09 -16.66 -16.99
N THR A 16 9.53 -17.90 -17.04
CA THR A 16 10.21 -18.41 -18.23
C THR A 16 9.19 -18.99 -19.20
N ASN A 17 9.49 -18.94 -20.51
CA ASN A 17 8.63 -19.54 -21.55
C ASN A 17 8.25 -21.00 -21.23
N LEU A 18 9.12 -21.76 -20.52
CA LEU A 18 8.84 -23.12 -20.10
C LEU A 18 7.84 -23.19 -18.93
N ASP A 19 8.01 -22.31 -17.93
CA ASP A 19 7.10 -22.26 -16.78
C ASP A 19 5.68 -21.89 -17.25
N GLU A 20 5.57 -20.91 -18.12
CA GLU A 20 4.33 -20.49 -18.72
C GLU A 20 3.65 -21.64 -19.45
N LEU A 21 4.29 -22.23 -20.44
CA LEU A 21 3.69 -23.29 -21.27
C LEU A 21 3.33 -24.55 -20.48
N PHE A 22 4.14 -24.94 -19.49
CA PHE A 22 4.02 -26.25 -18.86
C PHE A 22 3.48 -26.22 -17.43
N ILE A 23 3.68 -25.12 -16.69
CA ILE A 23 3.24 -24.99 -15.30
C ILE A 23 1.98 -24.12 -15.23
N HIS A 24 2.05 -22.87 -15.71
CA HIS A 24 1.00 -21.86 -15.48
C HIS A 24 -0.07 -21.89 -16.59
N LYS A 25 0.26 -22.33 -17.81
CA LYS A 25 -0.61 -22.37 -19.00
C LYS A 25 -0.95 -20.99 -19.54
N THR A 26 -0.02 -20.08 -19.42
CA THR A 26 -0.07 -18.73 -19.94
C THR A 26 0.55 -18.65 -21.35
N ASP A 27 0.50 -17.48 -21.99
CA ASP A 27 1.04 -17.24 -23.32
C ASP A 27 2.43 -16.56 -23.21
N PRO A 28 3.55 -17.24 -23.58
CA PRO A 28 4.92 -16.69 -23.47
C PRO A 28 5.20 -15.43 -24.28
N MET A 29 4.22 -14.82 -24.87
CA MET A 29 4.33 -13.59 -25.66
C MET A 29 3.36 -12.52 -25.19
N ASP A 30 2.62 -12.76 -24.10
CA ASP A 30 1.63 -11.86 -23.52
C ASP A 30 1.76 -11.84 -22.00
N ALA A 31 2.41 -10.82 -21.47
CA ALA A 31 2.80 -10.69 -20.07
C ALA A 31 1.62 -10.61 -19.07
N ASP A 32 0.38 -10.49 -19.57
CA ASP A 32 -0.88 -10.42 -18.80
C ASP A 32 -1.91 -11.24 -19.58
N THR A 33 -1.83 -12.57 -19.43
CA THR A 33 -2.58 -13.53 -20.27
C THR A 33 -4.11 -13.37 -20.18
N ASP A 34 -4.66 -13.00 -19.02
CA ASP A 34 -6.12 -12.88 -18.83
C ASP A 34 -6.65 -11.44 -18.84
N GLY A 35 -5.76 -10.45 -18.83
CA GLY A 35 -6.08 -9.04 -19.06
C GLY A 35 -6.65 -8.32 -17.84
N ASP A 36 -6.25 -8.70 -16.65
CA ASP A 36 -6.74 -8.13 -15.39
C ASP A 36 -5.84 -7.01 -14.82
N THR A 37 -4.77 -6.67 -15.53
CA THR A 37 -3.74 -5.66 -15.21
C THR A 37 -2.55 -6.15 -14.36
N LEU A 38 -2.58 -7.35 -13.82
CA LEU A 38 -1.40 -7.97 -13.23
C LEU A 38 -0.59 -8.70 -14.30
N LEU A 39 0.72 -8.76 -14.13
CA LEU A 39 1.56 -9.62 -14.94
C LEU A 39 1.47 -11.06 -14.42
N ASP A 40 1.54 -12.04 -15.32
CA ASP A 40 1.41 -13.48 -14.97
C ASP A 40 2.39 -13.86 -13.83
N GLY A 41 3.62 -13.32 -13.83
CA GLY A 41 4.62 -13.55 -12.78
C GLY A 41 4.27 -12.90 -11.43
N ASP A 42 3.64 -11.73 -11.45
CA ASP A 42 3.16 -11.06 -10.23
C ASP A 42 1.99 -11.84 -9.62
N GLU A 43 1.08 -12.37 -10.43
CA GLU A 43 -0.03 -13.21 -9.99
C GLU A 43 0.45 -14.50 -9.32
N VAL A 44 1.46 -15.16 -9.90
CA VAL A 44 2.11 -16.31 -9.26
C VAL A 44 2.64 -15.96 -7.86
N THR A 45 3.18 -14.75 -7.70
CA THR A 45 3.67 -14.25 -6.40
C THR A 45 2.52 -13.96 -5.44
N LEU A 46 1.45 -13.36 -5.91
CA LEU A 46 0.22 -13.07 -5.14
C LEU A 46 -0.60 -14.32 -4.85
N LYS A 47 -0.38 -15.40 -5.61
CA LYS A 47 -1.11 -16.68 -5.58
C LYS A 47 -2.51 -16.60 -6.17
N THR A 48 -2.71 -15.69 -7.08
CA THR A 48 -3.84 -15.66 -8.00
C THR A 48 -3.58 -16.58 -9.21
N ASN A 49 -4.48 -16.68 -10.13
CA ASN A 49 -4.37 -17.58 -11.28
C ASN A 49 -4.19 -16.77 -12.57
N PRO A 50 -3.00 -16.75 -13.18
CA PRO A 50 -2.67 -15.91 -14.33
C PRO A 50 -3.41 -16.24 -15.65
N SER A 51 -4.42 -17.08 -15.60
CA SER A 51 -5.31 -17.39 -16.71
C SER A 51 -6.78 -17.10 -16.37
N VAL A 52 -7.08 -16.44 -15.25
CA VAL A 52 -8.43 -16.18 -14.76
C VAL A 52 -8.48 -14.84 -14.02
N ALA A 53 -8.86 -13.79 -14.69
CA ALA A 53 -8.87 -12.39 -14.26
C ALA A 53 -9.62 -12.08 -12.93
N ASP A 54 -10.32 -13.01 -12.36
CA ASP A 54 -11.04 -12.95 -11.07
C ASP A 54 -10.96 -14.37 -10.48
N THR A 55 -9.87 -14.61 -9.76
CA THR A 55 -9.50 -15.96 -9.28
C THR A 55 -10.50 -16.54 -8.30
N ASP A 56 -11.07 -15.76 -7.40
CA ASP A 56 -11.99 -16.22 -6.36
C ASP A 56 -13.46 -16.10 -6.76
N GLY A 57 -13.76 -15.38 -7.86
CA GLY A 57 -15.10 -15.28 -8.46
C GLY A 57 -16.03 -14.33 -7.71
N ASP A 58 -15.51 -13.36 -6.98
CA ASP A 58 -16.31 -12.41 -6.20
C ASP A 58 -16.79 -11.20 -7.02
N GLY A 59 -16.25 -11.01 -8.21
CA GLY A 59 -16.60 -9.95 -9.16
C GLY A 59 -15.65 -8.75 -9.16
N VAL A 60 -14.55 -8.82 -8.40
CA VAL A 60 -13.42 -7.90 -8.47
C VAL A 60 -12.30 -8.60 -9.25
N LEU A 61 -11.57 -7.87 -10.09
CA LEU A 61 -10.42 -8.43 -10.78
C LEU A 61 -9.23 -8.55 -9.81
N ASP A 62 -8.37 -9.55 -9.99
CA ASP A 62 -7.24 -9.80 -9.08
C ASP A 62 -6.33 -8.55 -8.95
N GLY A 63 -6.18 -7.76 -10.03
CA GLY A 63 -5.46 -6.48 -10.00
C GLY A 63 -6.16 -5.35 -9.24
N ASP A 64 -7.48 -5.38 -9.16
CA ASP A 64 -8.31 -4.42 -8.42
C ASP A 64 -8.55 -4.82 -6.96
N GLU A 65 -8.13 -6.03 -6.56
CA GLU A 65 -8.19 -6.47 -5.18
C GLU A 65 -7.15 -5.76 -4.30
N ASP A 66 -7.39 -5.78 -3.00
CA ASP A 66 -6.57 -5.23 -1.92
C ASP A 66 -6.17 -6.39 -0.99
N ALA A 67 -5.06 -7.04 -1.30
CA ALA A 67 -4.69 -8.30 -0.67
C ALA A 67 -4.27 -8.18 0.80
N ASP A 68 -3.75 -7.02 1.23
CA ASP A 68 -3.33 -6.78 2.62
C ASP A 68 -4.29 -5.87 3.40
N SER A 69 -5.30 -5.33 2.73
CA SER A 69 -6.38 -4.52 3.29
C SER A 69 -5.93 -3.15 3.84
N ASP A 70 -4.98 -2.50 3.18
CA ASP A 70 -4.55 -1.15 3.53
C ASP A 70 -5.35 -0.07 2.78
N GLY A 71 -6.06 -0.45 1.71
CA GLY A 71 -6.91 0.40 0.88
C GLY A 71 -6.24 0.86 -0.40
N LEU A 72 -5.10 0.28 -0.80
CA LEU A 72 -4.52 0.34 -2.13
C LEU A 72 -4.87 -0.95 -2.90
N THR A 73 -4.90 -0.91 -4.21
CA THR A 73 -5.10 -2.12 -5.01
C THR A 73 -3.77 -2.78 -5.34
N ASN A 74 -3.78 -4.10 -5.56
CA ASN A 74 -2.59 -4.86 -5.93
C ASN A 74 -1.85 -4.21 -7.11
N ALA A 75 -2.57 -3.78 -8.15
CA ALA A 75 -1.99 -3.14 -9.32
C ALA A 75 -1.42 -1.74 -9.02
N ASP A 76 -2.09 -0.92 -8.20
CA ASP A 76 -1.57 0.40 -7.79
C ASP A 76 -0.27 0.23 -6.99
N GLU A 77 -0.21 -0.75 -6.10
CA GLU A 77 0.97 -1.02 -5.30
C GLU A 77 2.16 -1.45 -6.15
N LEU A 78 1.97 -2.45 -7.02
CA LEU A 78 3.04 -2.97 -7.86
C LEU A 78 3.55 -1.95 -8.87
N TYR A 79 2.65 -1.25 -9.57
CA TYR A 79 3.03 -0.51 -10.78
C TYR A 79 3.09 1.00 -10.62
N LYS A 80 2.49 1.54 -9.55
CA LYS A 80 2.45 2.99 -9.32
C LYS A 80 3.28 3.42 -8.11
N TYR A 81 3.18 2.68 -7.01
CA TYR A 81 3.82 3.05 -5.75
C TYR A 81 5.06 2.23 -5.45
N ALA A 82 5.21 1.06 -6.05
CA ALA A 82 6.26 0.07 -5.79
C ALA A 82 6.27 -0.43 -4.33
N THR A 83 5.11 -0.44 -3.70
CA THR A 83 4.87 -1.04 -2.38
C THR A 83 4.61 -2.53 -2.50
N ASN A 84 4.43 -3.21 -1.39
CA ASN A 84 4.26 -4.65 -1.36
C ASN A 84 2.79 -5.03 -1.11
N PRO A 85 2.03 -5.52 -2.08
CA PRO A 85 0.60 -5.83 -1.96
C PRO A 85 0.25 -6.93 -0.94
N LEU A 86 1.26 -7.51 -0.28
CA LEU A 86 1.07 -8.48 0.79
C LEU A 86 1.46 -7.92 2.17
N ALA A 87 1.75 -6.63 2.28
CA ALA A 87 2.20 -6.00 3.52
C ALA A 87 1.73 -4.55 3.61
N ALA A 88 0.62 -4.31 4.26
CA ALA A 88 -0.03 -3.01 4.48
C ALA A 88 0.87 -1.87 4.98
N ASP A 89 2.10 -2.17 5.34
CA ASP A 89 3.16 -1.30 5.83
C ASP A 89 4.47 -1.87 5.26
N THR A 90 4.87 -1.38 4.09
CA THR A 90 5.98 -1.95 3.32
C THR A 90 7.32 -1.77 4.01
N ASP A 91 7.58 -0.63 4.64
CA ASP A 91 8.87 -0.37 5.29
C ASP A 91 8.90 -0.70 6.80
N GLY A 92 7.74 -0.89 7.43
CA GLY A 92 7.59 -1.35 8.80
C GLY A 92 7.80 -0.25 9.84
N ASP A 93 7.33 0.95 9.60
CA ASP A 93 7.35 2.07 10.55
C ASP A 93 6.06 2.23 11.35
N LYS A 94 5.02 1.42 11.06
CA LYS A 94 3.67 1.32 11.64
C LYS A 94 2.63 2.25 11.00
N LEU A 95 2.96 2.98 9.98
CA LEU A 95 1.99 3.61 9.10
C LEU A 95 1.65 2.63 7.97
N SER A 96 0.45 2.66 7.43
CA SER A 96 0.17 1.91 6.23
C SER A 96 0.58 2.71 4.99
N ASP A 97 0.95 2.00 3.93
CA ASP A 97 1.40 2.63 2.67
C ASP A 97 0.38 3.66 2.17
N ARG A 98 -0.91 3.35 2.28
CA ARG A 98 -1.97 4.28 1.94
C ARG A 98 -1.99 5.53 2.81
N VAL A 99 -1.80 5.42 4.12
CA VAL A 99 -1.76 6.56 5.04
C VAL A 99 -0.59 7.47 4.67
N GLU A 100 0.57 6.91 4.41
CA GLU A 100 1.75 7.67 4.02
C GLU A 100 1.51 8.42 2.70
N LEU A 101 1.01 7.74 1.68
CA LEU A 101 0.79 8.33 0.36
C LEU A 101 -0.31 9.38 0.32
N LEU A 102 -1.43 9.15 1.02
CA LEU A 102 -2.66 9.93 0.83
C LEU A 102 -2.98 10.88 1.99
N VAL A 103 -2.41 10.65 3.16
CA VAL A 103 -2.65 11.46 4.35
C VAL A 103 -1.42 12.31 4.70
N LEU A 104 -0.29 11.66 4.93
CA LEU A 104 0.92 12.34 5.43
C LEU A 104 1.83 12.87 4.31
N SER A 105 1.75 12.30 3.10
CA SER A 105 2.65 12.58 1.98
C SER A 105 4.11 12.19 2.29
N THR A 106 4.29 11.14 3.06
CA THR A 106 5.57 10.49 3.33
C THR A 106 5.86 9.39 2.31
N ASN A 107 7.01 8.74 2.41
CA ASN A 107 7.45 7.73 1.46
C ASN A 107 7.31 6.31 2.04
N PRO A 108 6.37 5.47 1.59
CA PRO A 108 6.09 4.15 2.12
C PRO A 108 7.24 3.13 1.96
N LEU A 109 8.35 3.55 1.35
CA LEU A 109 9.55 2.73 1.21
C LEU A 109 10.69 3.19 2.13
N SER A 110 10.43 4.16 3.05
CA SER A 110 11.47 4.75 3.90
C SER A 110 10.91 5.22 5.21
N LYS A 111 11.04 4.46 6.27
CA LYS A 111 10.59 4.73 7.66
C LYS A 111 10.81 6.14 8.22
N ASP A 112 11.71 6.88 7.65
CA ASP A 112 12.15 8.24 8.00
C ASP A 112 12.38 8.95 6.66
N THR A 113 11.33 9.59 6.17
CA THR A 113 11.29 10.20 4.83
C THR A 113 12.24 11.37 4.71
N ASP A 114 12.31 12.26 5.71
CA ASP A 114 13.13 13.47 5.69
C ASP A 114 14.54 13.29 6.29
N LYS A 115 14.78 12.12 6.93
CA LYS A 115 16.06 11.71 7.51
C LYS A 115 16.55 12.56 8.68
N ASP A 116 15.61 13.02 9.49
CA ASP A 116 15.89 13.76 10.69
C ASP A 116 16.20 12.88 11.92
N GLY A 117 15.87 11.59 11.84
CA GLY A 117 16.11 10.56 12.85
C GLY A 117 14.87 10.18 13.66
N LEU A 118 13.71 10.77 13.37
CA LEU A 118 12.40 10.28 13.79
C LEU A 118 11.82 9.38 12.70
N LEU A 119 10.92 8.47 13.07
CA LEU A 119 10.13 7.72 12.10
C LEU A 119 8.93 8.58 11.68
N ASP A 120 8.45 8.43 10.47
CA ASP A 120 7.33 9.22 9.94
C ASP A 120 6.08 9.17 10.85
N GLY A 121 5.83 8.02 11.49
CA GLY A 121 4.76 7.86 12.47
C GLY A 121 5.00 8.54 13.82
N ASP A 122 6.26 8.75 14.21
CA ASP A 122 6.66 9.39 15.46
C ASP A 122 6.82 10.92 15.31
N GLU A 123 6.65 11.46 14.11
CA GLU A 123 6.60 12.91 13.85
C GLU A 123 5.26 13.51 14.29
N ASP A 124 5.27 14.83 14.47
CA ASP A 124 4.13 15.70 14.78
C ASP A 124 3.99 16.69 13.61
N ALA A 125 3.20 16.31 12.62
CA ALA A 125 3.17 16.99 11.33
C ALA A 125 2.53 18.38 11.38
N ASP A 126 1.53 18.61 12.26
CA ASP A 126 0.84 19.89 12.44
C ASP A 126 1.27 20.68 13.68
N GLN A 127 2.14 20.12 14.51
CA GLN A 127 2.77 20.73 15.68
C GLN A 127 1.80 21.05 16.82
N ASP A 128 0.82 20.17 17.04
CA ASP A 128 -0.14 20.30 18.13
C ASP A 128 0.29 19.58 19.43
N GLY A 129 1.35 18.76 19.38
CA GLY A 129 1.92 18.00 20.48
C GLY A 129 1.53 16.53 20.51
N LEU A 130 0.74 16.04 19.53
CA LEU A 130 0.48 14.62 19.28
C LEU A 130 1.36 14.14 18.15
N THR A 131 1.68 12.86 18.13
CA THR A 131 2.39 12.27 16.98
C THR A 131 1.39 11.72 15.96
N ASN A 132 1.78 11.63 14.69
CA ASN A 132 0.97 11.10 13.61
C ASN A 132 0.30 9.76 13.98
N LEU A 133 1.06 8.83 14.61
CA LEU A 133 0.50 7.55 15.10
C LEU A 133 -0.54 7.72 16.20
N VAL A 134 -0.32 8.64 17.14
CA VAL A 134 -1.24 8.88 18.25
C VAL A 134 -2.55 9.46 17.73
N GLU A 135 -2.47 10.39 16.81
CA GLU A 135 -3.63 10.98 16.17
C GLU A 135 -4.42 9.95 15.37
N LEU A 136 -3.79 9.28 14.42
CA LEU A 136 -4.44 8.34 13.51
C LEU A 136 -5.06 7.13 14.24
N TYR A 137 -4.35 6.57 15.21
CA TYR A 137 -4.77 5.28 15.78
C TYR A 137 -5.38 5.36 17.17
N ILE A 138 -5.09 6.41 17.96
CA ILE A 138 -5.60 6.55 19.32
C ILE A 138 -6.74 7.56 19.39
N HIS A 139 -6.51 8.79 18.94
CA HIS A 139 -7.49 9.87 19.09
C HIS A 139 -8.42 10.01 17.89
N LYS A 140 -8.02 9.51 16.70
CA LYS A 140 -8.77 9.64 15.44
C LYS A 140 -8.92 11.10 15.02
N THR A 141 -7.90 11.90 15.29
CA THR A 141 -7.74 13.28 14.82
C THR A 141 -7.05 13.31 13.47
N ASP A 142 -7.01 14.47 12.85
CA ASP A 142 -6.35 14.68 11.54
C ASP A 142 -4.91 15.17 11.74
N PRO A 143 -3.87 14.35 11.45
CA PRO A 143 -2.47 14.71 11.70
C PRO A 143 -1.95 15.89 10.86
N ASN A 144 -2.78 16.49 10.04
CA ASN A 144 -2.46 17.70 9.28
C ASN A 144 -3.25 18.91 9.74
N ASN A 145 -4.05 18.79 10.81
CA ASN A 145 -4.90 19.86 11.30
C ASN A 145 -4.88 19.92 12.84
N PRO A 146 -4.15 20.87 13.44
CA PRO A 146 -3.92 20.91 14.89
C PRO A 146 -5.19 21.11 15.75
N ASP A 147 -6.35 21.33 15.15
CA ASP A 147 -7.67 21.56 15.80
C ASP A 147 -8.73 20.88 14.95
N THR A 148 -8.92 19.57 15.20
CA THR A 148 -9.75 18.70 14.33
C THR A 148 -11.23 19.10 14.34
N ASP A 149 -11.80 19.50 15.49
CA ASP A 149 -13.22 19.87 15.60
C ASP A 149 -13.50 21.37 15.35
N GLY A 150 -12.47 22.20 15.33
CA GLY A 150 -12.55 23.61 14.96
C GLY A 150 -13.06 24.51 16.10
N ASP A 151 -12.87 24.12 17.35
CA ASP A 151 -13.34 24.90 18.52
C ASP A 151 -12.35 25.98 18.97
N GLY A 152 -11.12 25.95 18.47
CA GLY A 152 -10.03 26.92 18.76
C GLY A 152 -9.07 26.44 19.86
N ILE A 153 -9.17 25.18 20.28
CA ILE A 153 -8.21 24.49 21.15
C ILE A 153 -7.52 23.41 20.31
N ASN A 154 -6.23 23.24 20.45
CA ASN A 154 -5.50 22.21 19.72
C ASN A 154 -5.80 20.82 20.29
N ASP A 155 -5.82 19.79 19.44
CA ASP A 155 -6.11 18.40 19.82
C ASP A 155 -5.18 17.93 20.96
N GLY A 156 -3.88 18.24 20.90
CA GLY A 156 -2.92 17.93 21.97
C GLY A 156 -3.21 18.62 23.30
N ASP A 157 -3.67 19.87 23.30
CA ASP A 157 -4.09 20.58 24.49
C ASP A 157 -5.39 19.99 25.09
N GLU A 158 -6.33 19.57 24.26
CA GLU A 158 -7.56 18.90 24.68
C GLU A 158 -7.27 17.53 25.29
N VAL A 159 -6.45 16.72 24.66
CA VAL A 159 -5.99 15.44 25.20
C VAL A 159 -5.31 15.64 26.58
N ALA A 160 -4.46 16.64 26.73
CA ALA A 160 -3.82 16.98 28.00
C ALA A 160 -4.81 17.45 29.06
N ALA A 161 -5.87 18.14 28.67
CA ALA A 161 -6.97 18.57 29.55
C ALA A 161 -7.96 17.45 29.88
N GLY A 162 -7.96 16.35 29.10
CA GLY A 162 -8.89 15.23 29.24
C GLY A 162 -10.24 15.49 28.58
N THR A 163 -10.30 16.38 27.61
CA THR A 163 -11.45 16.60 26.73
C THR A 163 -11.32 15.77 25.45
N ASP A 164 -12.37 15.71 24.64
CA ASP A 164 -12.38 14.92 23.40
C ASP A 164 -12.12 15.84 22.19
N PRO A 165 -10.98 15.68 21.48
CA PRO A 165 -10.57 16.55 20.38
C PRO A 165 -11.44 16.42 19.10
N ASN A 166 -12.45 15.56 19.13
CA ASN A 166 -13.39 15.40 18.02
C ASN A 166 -14.78 15.99 18.33
N ILE A 167 -14.97 16.64 19.46
CA ILE A 167 -16.27 17.10 19.93
C ILE A 167 -16.27 18.58 20.30
N PHE A 168 -16.73 19.43 19.39
CA PHE A 168 -16.94 20.85 19.62
C PHE A 168 -17.78 21.08 20.91
N PRO A 169 -17.25 21.76 21.94
CA PRO A 169 -17.99 21.96 23.17
C PRO A 169 -19.23 22.83 22.94
N THR A 170 -20.42 22.35 23.33
CA THR A 170 -21.73 23.04 23.15
C THR A 170 -22.03 24.03 24.27
#